data_11212781f9f33dc720023655cfb9c238
#
_entry.id   11212781f9f33dc720023655cfb9c238
#
_cell.length_a   1.000
_cell.length_b   1.000
_cell.length_c   1.000
_cell.angle_alpha   90.00
_cell.angle_beta   90.00
_cell.angle_gamma   90.00
#
_symmetry.space_group_name_H-M   'P 1'
#
loop_
_entity.id
_entity.type
_entity.pdbx_description
1 polymer ?
#
loop_
_entity_poly.entity_id
_entity_poly.type
_entity_poly.pdbx_seq_one_letter_code
_entity_poly.pdbx_strand_id
1 'polypeptide(L)'
;SFITNSITKGIIPMSIKTSEIACSAFTADTADGDRVFGRNYDFHETNTVIVYTNPGNGRHASYSTVDLQFLGLDSTKDVTPFGQKILTLAAPFAPLDGVNDAGVACGIFMSYQGGEKVAATNQQTDKPDLTSTTMLRMVLDYADSVEEAVELVEKYDLHDSAKTSFHYMIADSTGKSAILEWVSDSSDDDADGANRHLNVIWNDADPLSGATDWQMITNFIITPEYYTADANKPGRDRYE
;
A
#
# COMPACT_ATOMS: atom_id res chain seq x y z
N SER A 1 19.76 -7.04 -7.52
CA SER A 1 20.91 -6.51 -6.80
C SER A 1 20.87 -6.95 -5.34
N PHE A 2 21.98 -6.79 -4.58
CA PHE A 2 22.08 -7.23 -3.18
C PHE A 2 21.01 -6.56 -2.27
N ILE A 3 20.75 -5.27 -2.48
CA ILE A 3 19.77 -4.49 -1.70
C ILE A 3 18.35 -5.00 -1.96
N THR A 4 17.99 -5.24 -3.21
CA THR A 4 16.66 -5.78 -3.58
C THR A 4 16.44 -7.17 -2.99
N ASN A 5 17.44 -8.06 -3.06
CA ASN A 5 17.37 -9.38 -2.45
C ASN A 5 17.31 -9.36 -0.90
N SER A 6 17.88 -8.34 -0.26
CA SER A 6 17.83 -8.20 1.20
C SER A 6 16.45 -7.74 1.68
N ILE A 7 15.78 -6.88 0.91
CA ILE A 7 14.39 -6.46 1.20
C ILE A 7 13.42 -7.61 0.92
N THR A 8 13.56 -8.29 -0.21
CA THR A 8 12.65 -9.39 -0.62
C THR A 8 12.81 -10.67 0.24
N LYS A 9 13.97 -10.90 0.84
CA LYS A 9 14.20 -12.07 1.71
C LYS A 9 13.93 -11.84 3.20
N GLY A 10 13.39 -10.67 3.58
CA GLY A 10 13.06 -10.39 4.98
C GLY A 10 14.29 -10.34 5.91
N ILE A 11 15.48 -10.03 5.37
CA ILE A 11 16.72 -9.93 6.15
C ILE A 11 16.70 -8.69 7.05
N ILE A 12 15.84 -7.73 6.75
CA ILE A 12 15.54 -6.61 7.65
C ILE A 12 14.26 -7.00 8.41
N PRO A 13 14.33 -7.38 9.68
CA PRO A 13 13.15 -7.77 10.43
C PRO A 13 12.29 -6.53 10.68
N MET A 14 11.17 -6.43 9.97
CA MET A 14 10.11 -5.49 10.31
C MET A 14 9.36 -6.01 11.54
N SER A 15 9.78 -5.59 12.72
CA SER A 15 9.03 -5.84 13.95
C SER A 15 8.01 -4.71 14.16
N ILE A 16 6.80 -4.91 13.65
CA ILE A 16 5.70 -3.97 13.85
C ILE A 16 4.96 -4.32 15.14
N LYS A 17 5.01 -3.46 16.13
CA LYS A 17 4.09 -3.50 17.28
C LYS A 17 2.73 -2.97 16.81
N THR A 18 1.70 -3.75 16.92
CA THR A 18 0.52 -3.75 16.09
C THR A 18 -0.74 -3.14 16.67
N SER A 19 -0.70 -2.63 17.88
CA SER A 19 -1.89 -2.12 18.58
C SER A 19 -2.27 -0.68 18.26
N GLU A 20 -1.52 0.02 17.39
CA GLU A 20 -1.63 1.47 17.24
C GLU A 20 -1.46 1.98 15.80
N ILE A 21 -1.69 1.14 14.80
CA ILE A 21 -1.61 1.58 13.41
C ILE A 21 -3.00 1.95 12.91
N ALA A 22 -3.16 3.20 12.54
CA ALA A 22 -4.35 3.74 11.94
C ALA A 22 -3.98 4.49 10.66
N CYS A 23 -4.45 4.02 9.53
CA CYS A 23 -4.26 4.68 8.26
C CYS A 23 -5.62 4.96 7.62
N SER A 24 -5.69 6.03 6.85
CA SER A 24 -6.85 6.32 6.00
C SER A 24 -6.41 7.08 4.76
N ALA A 25 -7.14 6.91 3.68
CA ALA A 25 -7.04 7.76 2.51
C ALA A 25 -8.41 7.95 1.89
N PHE A 26 -8.51 9.01 1.10
CA PHE A 26 -9.70 9.33 0.33
C PHE A 26 -9.33 10.02 -0.96
N THR A 27 -10.21 9.92 -1.94
CA THR A 27 -10.21 10.78 -3.13
C THR A 27 -11.34 11.79 -3.03
N ALA A 28 -11.12 12.98 -3.53
CA ALA A 28 -12.13 14.02 -3.59
C ALA A 28 -11.82 15.01 -4.71
N ASP A 29 -12.86 15.74 -5.12
CA ASP A 29 -12.72 16.86 -6.02
C ASP A 29 -12.78 18.16 -5.22
N THR A 30 -11.92 19.11 -5.57
CA THR A 30 -12.02 20.47 -5.05
C THR A 30 -13.12 21.24 -5.78
N ALA A 31 -13.55 22.35 -5.20
CA ALA A 31 -14.51 23.25 -5.85
C ALA A 31 -13.99 23.81 -7.20
N ASP A 32 -12.69 23.87 -7.39
CA ASP A 32 -12.02 24.33 -8.62
C ASP A 32 -11.82 23.19 -9.64
N GLY A 33 -12.21 21.96 -9.29
CA GLY A 33 -12.14 20.80 -10.18
C GLY A 33 -10.81 20.04 -10.13
N ASP A 34 -9.92 20.35 -9.18
CA ASP A 34 -8.70 19.58 -8.96
C ASP A 34 -9.04 18.24 -8.28
N ARG A 35 -8.28 17.20 -8.61
CA ARG A 35 -8.35 15.90 -7.98
C ARG A 35 -7.40 15.83 -6.77
N VAL A 36 -7.89 15.35 -5.64
CA VAL A 36 -7.12 15.21 -4.42
C VAL A 36 -7.09 13.74 -3.99
N PHE A 37 -5.88 13.25 -3.72
CA PHE A 37 -5.65 12.03 -2.97
C PHE A 37 -5.11 12.43 -1.59
N GLY A 38 -5.95 12.35 -0.57
CA GLY A 38 -5.58 12.65 0.81
C GLY A 38 -5.21 11.38 1.56
N ARG A 39 -4.12 11.40 2.35
CA ARG A 39 -3.71 10.27 3.17
C ARG A 39 -3.29 10.69 4.56
N ASN A 40 -3.73 9.92 5.57
CA ASN A 40 -3.20 9.93 6.92
C ASN A 40 -2.40 8.64 7.19
N TYR A 41 -1.18 8.79 7.68
CA TYR A 41 -0.32 7.72 8.17
C TYR A 41 -0.15 7.87 9.67
N ASP A 42 -0.85 7.03 10.42
CA ASP A 42 -0.84 7.05 11.88
C ASP A 42 -0.08 5.84 12.41
N PHE A 43 1.11 6.11 12.90
CA PHE A 43 2.05 5.13 13.40
C PHE A 43 2.73 5.67 14.65
N HIS A 44 3.00 4.80 15.63
CA HIS A 44 3.52 5.22 16.95
C HIS A 44 4.92 5.85 16.89
N GLU A 45 5.69 5.56 15.87
CA GLU A 45 7.01 6.15 15.64
C GLU A 45 7.18 6.41 14.15
N THR A 46 7.47 7.64 13.77
CA THR A 46 7.66 8.05 12.39
C THR A 46 8.99 8.76 12.22
N ASN A 47 9.91 8.16 11.51
CA ASN A 47 11.11 8.80 10.98
C ASN A 47 10.95 8.94 9.46
N THR A 48 10.03 9.82 9.07
CA THR A 48 9.51 9.91 7.71
C THR A 48 10.32 10.89 6.87
N VAL A 49 10.61 10.49 5.65
CA VAL A 49 11.26 11.33 4.63
C VAL A 49 10.45 11.32 3.33
N ILE A 50 10.55 12.40 2.58
CA ILE A 50 10.06 12.47 1.20
C ILE A 50 11.22 12.12 0.28
N VAL A 51 11.00 11.14 -0.58
CA VAL A 51 11.96 10.67 -1.59
C VAL A 51 11.49 11.11 -2.96
N TYR A 52 12.35 11.84 -3.67
CA TYR A 52 12.16 12.16 -5.08
C TYR A 52 12.96 11.18 -5.93
N THR A 53 12.31 10.58 -6.92
CA THR A 53 12.95 9.75 -7.95
C THR A 53 12.89 10.44 -9.30
N ASN A 54 14.05 10.54 -9.94
CA ASN A 54 14.15 11.14 -11.27
C ASN A 54 13.53 10.22 -12.34
N PRO A 55 12.94 10.81 -13.39
CA PRO A 55 12.49 10.04 -14.54
C PRO A 55 13.70 9.48 -15.30
N GLY A 56 13.49 8.42 -16.04
CA GLY A 56 14.52 7.86 -16.91
C GLY A 56 14.33 6.36 -17.17
N ASN A 57 14.83 5.88 -18.29
CA ASN A 57 14.70 4.49 -18.72
C ASN A 57 13.22 4.03 -18.80
N GLY A 58 12.32 4.89 -19.27
CA GLY A 58 10.89 4.60 -19.35
C GLY A 58 10.14 4.64 -18.01
N ARG A 59 10.72 5.28 -16.99
CA ARG A 59 10.08 5.46 -15.68
C ARG A 59 9.65 6.91 -15.48
N HIS A 60 8.56 7.09 -14.77
CA HIS A 60 8.09 8.38 -14.30
C HIS A 60 8.99 8.98 -13.22
N ALA A 61 8.99 10.31 -13.12
CA ALA A 61 9.40 10.98 -11.90
C ALA A 61 8.33 10.76 -10.82
N SER A 62 8.72 10.69 -9.55
CA SER A 62 7.76 10.58 -8.47
C SER A 62 8.25 11.16 -7.16
N TYR A 63 7.31 11.57 -6.33
CA TYR A 63 7.51 11.80 -4.90
C TYR A 63 6.89 10.66 -4.11
N SER A 64 7.58 10.17 -3.11
CA SER A 64 7.05 9.14 -2.23
C SER A 64 7.43 9.40 -0.77
N THR A 65 6.56 8.99 0.15
CA THR A 65 6.81 9.02 1.58
C THR A 65 7.40 7.68 2.01
N VAL A 66 8.48 7.72 2.77
CA VAL A 66 9.18 6.55 3.28
C VAL A 66 9.42 6.72 4.77
N ASP A 67 9.08 5.71 5.57
CA ASP A 67 9.46 5.67 6.97
C ASP A 67 10.77 4.90 7.14
N LEU A 68 11.82 5.63 7.53
CA LEU A 68 13.18 5.10 7.62
C LEU A 68 13.33 4.03 8.70
N GLN A 69 12.41 3.94 9.67
CA GLN A 69 12.45 2.88 10.68
C GLN A 69 12.37 1.48 10.04
N PHE A 70 11.65 1.34 8.91
CA PHE A 70 11.59 0.08 8.16
C PHE A 70 12.92 -0.30 7.50
N LEU A 71 13.83 0.65 7.40
CA LEU A 71 15.22 0.43 6.98
C LEU A 71 16.16 0.27 8.17
N GLY A 72 15.63 0.16 9.40
CA GLY A 72 16.41 0.07 10.63
C GLY A 72 16.94 1.41 11.15
N LEU A 73 16.40 2.53 10.66
CA LEU A 73 16.77 3.89 11.03
C LEU A 73 15.59 4.57 11.76
N ASP A 74 15.36 4.17 13.00
CA ASP A 74 14.36 4.80 13.89
C ASP A 74 14.77 6.23 14.30
N SER A 75 13.86 6.94 14.94
CA SER A 75 14.07 8.34 15.36
C SER A 75 15.23 8.54 16.34
N THR A 76 15.74 7.47 16.95
CA THR A 76 16.86 7.51 17.89
C THR A 76 18.22 7.45 17.18
N LYS A 77 18.25 7.16 15.88
CA LYS A 77 19.48 6.96 15.09
C LYS A 77 19.81 8.19 14.26
N ASP A 78 21.04 8.66 14.45
CA ASP A 78 21.59 9.69 13.58
C ASP A 78 21.98 9.11 12.22
N VAL A 79 21.38 9.63 11.14
CA VAL A 79 21.66 9.21 9.76
C VAL A 79 22.93 9.86 9.18
N THR A 80 23.68 10.64 9.96
CA THR A 80 24.94 11.26 9.49
C THR A 80 26.10 10.28 9.34
N PRO A 81 26.24 9.19 10.16
CA PRO A 81 27.27 8.19 9.93
C PRO A 81 27.14 7.52 8.57
N PHE A 82 28.29 7.26 7.93
CA PHE A 82 28.35 6.71 6.57
C PHE A 82 27.56 5.39 6.42
N GLY A 83 27.67 4.48 7.41
CA GLY A 83 26.94 3.20 7.39
C GLY A 83 25.43 3.36 7.38
N GLN A 84 24.91 4.38 8.07
CA GLN A 84 23.46 4.66 8.10
C GLN A 84 23.00 5.40 6.84
N LYS A 85 23.82 6.27 6.27
CA LYS A 85 23.56 6.89 4.97
C LYS A 85 23.40 5.85 3.85
N ILE A 86 24.16 4.76 3.86
CA ILE A 86 24.03 3.69 2.88
C ILE A 86 22.64 3.05 2.95
N LEU A 87 22.06 2.89 4.15
CA LEU A 87 20.71 2.31 4.29
C LEU A 87 19.62 3.17 3.63
N THR A 88 19.82 4.50 3.59
CA THR A 88 18.86 5.39 2.92
C THR A 88 18.82 5.20 1.41
N LEU A 89 19.82 4.57 0.79
CA LEU A 89 19.78 4.20 -0.63
C LEU A 89 18.70 3.16 -0.95
N ALA A 90 18.17 2.48 0.06
CA ALA A 90 17.03 1.57 -0.09
C ALA A 90 15.67 2.30 -0.03
N ALA A 91 15.63 3.55 0.43
CA ALA A 91 14.40 4.30 0.60
C ALA A 91 13.51 4.36 -0.67
N PRO A 92 14.03 4.55 -1.90
CA PRO A 92 13.21 4.54 -3.10
C PRO A 92 12.41 3.25 -3.33
N PHE A 93 12.82 2.14 -2.71
CA PHE A 93 12.20 0.82 -2.84
C PHE A 93 11.26 0.46 -1.68
N ALA A 94 11.03 1.40 -0.77
CA ALA A 94 10.15 1.21 0.38
C ALA A 94 9.10 2.33 0.51
N PRO A 95 8.43 2.76 -0.58
CA PRO A 95 7.39 3.77 -0.49
C PRO A 95 6.19 3.25 0.31
N LEU A 96 5.61 4.12 1.13
CA LEU A 96 4.33 3.88 1.81
C LEU A 96 3.16 4.53 1.07
N ASP A 97 3.45 5.60 0.39
CA ASP A 97 2.58 6.31 -0.56
C ASP A 97 3.43 7.13 -1.54
N GLY A 98 2.78 7.68 -2.52
CA GLY A 98 3.43 8.57 -3.46
C GLY A 98 2.54 8.99 -4.61
N VAL A 99 3.10 9.87 -5.45
CA VAL A 99 2.48 10.33 -6.69
C VAL A 99 3.56 10.45 -7.76
N ASN A 100 3.23 10.07 -8.99
CA ASN A 100 4.11 10.22 -10.14
C ASN A 100 3.73 11.42 -11.03
N ASP A 101 4.55 11.75 -12.01
CA ASP A 101 4.35 12.89 -12.90
C ASP A 101 3.26 12.64 -13.99
N ALA A 102 2.75 11.42 -14.11
CA ALA A 102 1.53 11.13 -14.86
C ALA A 102 0.25 11.44 -14.06
N GLY A 103 0.36 11.74 -12.76
CA GLY A 103 -0.77 12.02 -11.88
C GLY A 103 -1.37 10.79 -11.21
N VAL A 104 -0.66 9.65 -11.22
CA VAL A 104 -1.08 8.44 -10.48
C VAL A 104 -0.55 8.52 -9.05
N ALA A 105 -1.47 8.47 -8.09
CA ALA A 105 -1.19 8.39 -6.66
C ALA A 105 -1.51 7.01 -6.11
N CYS A 106 -0.76 6.53 -5.12
CA CYS A 106 -1.01 5.26 -4.47
C CYS A 106 -0.58 5.27 -3.00
N GLY A 107 -1.16 4.35 -2.21
CA GLY A 107 -0.80 4.16 -0.81
C GLY A 107 -1.07 2.75 -0.31
N ILE A 108 -0.31 2.33 0.71
CA ILE A 108 -0.42 1.03 1.39
C ILE A 108 -1.09 1.19 2.74
N PHE A 109 -1.98 0.27 3.10
CA PHE A 109 -2.74 0.26 4.34
C PHE A 109 -2.73 -1.16 4.93
N MET A 110 -2.55 -1.27 6.23
CA MET A 110 -2.65 -2.56 6.90
C MET A 110 -4.10 -3.04 6.92
N SER A 111 -4.33 -4.31 6.64
CA SER A 111 -5.65 -4.92 6.65
C SER A 111 -5.95 -5.60 7.97
N TYR A 112 -7.15 -5.37 8.50
CA TYR A 112 -7.72 -6.10 9.63
C TYR A 112 -9.02 -6.77 9.22
N GLN A 113 -9.31 -7.90 9.84
CA GLN A 113 -10.56 -8.63 9.72
C GLN A 113 -11.00 -9.06 11.12
N GLY A 114 -12.24 -8.72 11.48
CA GLY A 114 -12.74 -9.04 12.81
C GLY A 114 -11.96 -8.44 13.97
N GLY A 115 -11.24 -7.31 13.73
CA GLY A 115 -10.37 -6.69 14.73
C GLY A 115 -8.99 -7.34 14.84
N GLU A 116 -8.76 -8.46 14.15
CA GLU A 116 -7.48 -9.17 14.10
C GLU A 116 -6.73 -8.83 12.82
N LYS A 117 -5.41 -8.99 12.86
CA LYS A 117 -4.58 -8.87 11.66
C LYS A 117 -4.87 -10.00 10.69
N VAL A 118 -4.99 -9.66 9.44
CA VAL A 118 -5.04 -10.63 8.36
C VAL A 118 -3.65 -11.21 8.12
N ALA A 119 -3.55 -12.52 7.92
CA ALA A 119 -2.29 -13.18 7.58
C ALA A 119 -1.67 -12.56 6.32
N ALA A 120 -0.35 -12.52 6.25
CA ALA A 120 0.36 -11.97 5.09
C ALA A 120 -0.05 -12.69 3.80
N THR A 121 -0.30 -11.94 2.75
CA THR A 121 -0.51 -12.49 1.41
C THR A 121 0.78 -13.15 0.93
N ASN A 122 0.67 -14.35 0.40
CA ASN A 122 1.79 -15.16 -0.06
C ASN A 122 1.33 -16.03 -1.24
N GLN A 123 0.93 -15.39 -2.34
CA GLN A 123 0.42 -16.08 -3.52
C GLN A 123 1.44 -17.09 -4.06
N GLN A 124 0.93 -18.21 -4.55
CA GLN A 124 1.74 -19.32 -5.06
C GLN A 124 1.20 -19.72 -6.43
N THR A 125 1.38 -18.84 -7.41
CA THR A 125 1.10 -19.15 -8.81
C THR A 125 2.40 -19.20 -9.61
N ASP A 126 2.33 -19.35 -10.91
CA ASP A 126 3.52 -19.37 -11.78
C ASP A 126 3.99 -17.96 -12.20
N LYS A 127 3.46 -16.89 -11.57
CA LYS A 127 3.84 -15.52 -11.86
C LYS A 127 5.11 -15.11 -11.10
N PRO A 128 5.86 -14.12 -11.58
CA PRO A 128 6.98 -13.57 -10.83
C PRO A 128 6.53 -12.92 -9.50
N ASP A 129 7.37 -13.02 -8.46
CA ASP A 129 7.09 -12.47 -7.15
C ASP A 129 7.23 -10.95 -7.11
N LEU A 130 6.34 -10.31 -6.37
CA LEU A 130 6.35 -8.89 -6.08
C LEU A 130 6.07 -8.67 -4.59
N THR A 131 6.80 -7.77 -3.94
CA THR A 131 6.53 -7.43 -2.54
C THR A 131 5.67 -6.18 -2.41
N SER A 132 5.01 -6.00 -1.27
CA SER A 132 4.13 -4.86 -0.98
C SER A 132 4.74 -3.50 -1.37
N THR A 133 5.96 -3.23 -0.93
CA THR A 133 6.61 -1.93 -1.19
C THR A 133 7.16 -1.81 -2.61
N THR A 134 7.66 -2.90 -3.18
CA THR A 134 8.12 -2.89 -4.58
C THR A 134 6.96 -2.79 -5.56
N MET A 135 5.76 -3.22 -5.18
CA MET A 135 4.54 -3.00 -5.96
C MET A 135 4.22 -1.50 -6.07
N LEU A 136 4.23 -0.75 -4.96
CA LEU A 136 4.03 0.70 -5.04
C LEU A 136 5.12 1.38 -5.88
N ARG A 137 6.37 0.93 -5.74
CA ARG A 137 7.45 1.46 -6.57
C ARG A 137 7.21 1.21 -8.05
N MET A 138 6.74 0.03 -8.42
CA MET A 138 6.40 -0.32 -9.81
C MET A 138 5.26 0.54 -10.34
N VAL A 139 4.19 0.74 -9.58
CA VAL A 139 3.08 1.64 -9.94
C VAL A 139 3.59 3.07 -10.18
N LEU A 140 4.37 3.61 -9.24
CA LEU A 140 4.93 4.95 -9.36
C LEU A 140 5.91 5.11 -10.54
N ASP A 141 6.62 4.04 -10.92
CA ASP A 141 7.58 4.08 -12.02
C ASP A 141 6.93 3.98 -13.40
N TYR A 142 5.81 3.23 -13.54
CA TYR A 142 5.37 2.78 -14.86
C TYR A 142 3.90 3.01 -15.18
N ALA A 143 3.04 3.35 -14.22
CA ALA A 143 1.62 3.52 -14.50
C ALA A 143 1.28 4.94 -14.94
N ASP A 144 0.58 5.07 -16.07
CA ASP A 144 0.01 6.31 -16.58
C ASP A 144 -1.45 6.52 -16.10
N SER A 145 -2.09 5.46 -15.60
CA SER A 145 -3.48 5.47 -15.11
C SER A 145 -3.72 4.40 -14.03
N VAL A 146 -4.89 4.43 -13.40
CA VAL A 146 -5.31 3.38 -12.44
C VAL A 146 -5.44 2.04 -13.14
N GLU A 147 -5.98 2.01 -14.36
CA GLU A 147 -6.14 0.78 -15.15
C GLU A 147 -4.79 0.13 -15.44
N GLU A 148 -3.81 0.91 -15.89
CA GLU A 148 -2.45 0.38 -16.13
C GLU A 148 -1.79 -0.10 -14.84
N ALA A 149 -2.01 0.60 -13.72
CA ALA A 149 -1.51 0.14 -12.44
C ALA A 149 -2.06 -1.24 -12.06
N VAL A 150 -3.37 -1.46 -12.26
CA VAL A 150 -4.02 -2.76 -12.02
C VAL A 150 -3.45 -3.82 -12.95
N GLU A 151 -3.36 -3.54 -14.26
CA GLU A 151 -2.79 -4.47 -15.24
C GLU A 151 -1.33 -4.84 -14.95
N LEU A 152 -0.55 -3.90 -14.42
CA LEU A 152 0.83 -4.17 -14.00
C LEU A 152 0.87 -5.12 -12.81
N VAL A 153 0.04 -4.86 -11.79
CA VAL A 153 0.00 -5.65 -10.54
C VAL A 153 -0.47 -7.08 -10.81
N GLU A 154 -1.45 -7.26 -11.70
CA GLU A 154 -1.98 -8.59 -12.07
C GLU A 154 -0.96 -9.54 -12.70
N LYS A 155 0.17 -9.03 -13.17
CA LYS A 155 1.24 -9.84 -13.77
C LYS A 155 2.13 -10.56 -12.75
N TYR A 156 1.92 -10.30 -11.46
CA TYR A 156 2.80 -10.76 -10.40
C TYR A 156 2.04 -11.49 -9.29
N ASP A 157 2.75 -12.33 -8.55
CA ASP A 157 2.31 -12.87 -7.27
C ASP A 157 2.72 -11.92 -6.14
N LEU A 158 1.76 -11.52 -5.31
CA LEU A 158 2.04 -10.65 -4.17
C LEU A 158 2.53 -11.47 -2.98
N HIS A 159 3.65 -11.03 -2.42
CA HIS A 159 4.21 -11.51 -1.16
C HIS A 159 4.36 -10.33 -0.21
N ASP A 160 3.54 -10.29 0.84
CA ASP A 160 3.61 -9.19 1.80
C ASP A 160 4.95 -9.16 2.53
N SER A 161 5.55 -7.97 2.60
CA SER A 161 6.88 -7.76 3.19
C SER A 161 6.90 -7.89 4.71
N ALA A 162 5.73 -7.82 5.36
CA ALA A 162 5.53 -7.96 6.79
C ALA A 162 4.73 -9.23 7.10
N LYS A 163 4.59 -9.56 8.39
CA LYS A 163 3.79 -10.71 8.84
C LYS A 163 2.29 -10.36 8.94
N THR A 164 1.79 -9.59 8.02
CA THR A 164 0.39 -9.15 7.96
C THR A 164 0.05 -8.75 6.55
N SER A 165 -1.21 -8.82 6.20
CA SER A 165 -1.70 -8.38 4.90
C SER A 165 -1.85 -6.87 4.83
N PHE A 166 -1.76 -6.38 3.60
CA PHE A 166 -2.04 -5.01 3.24
C PHE A 166 -3.07 -4.96 2.13
N HIS A 167 -3.76 -3.84 2.05
CA HIS A 167 -4.54 -3.44 0.90
C HIS A 167 -4.09 -2.05 0.43
N TYR A 168 -4.50 -1.65 -0.74
CA TYR A 168 -3.92 -0.50 -1.42
C TYR A 168 -5.00 0.35 -2.06
N MET A 169 -4.75 1.64 -2.15
CA MET A 169 -5.58 2.55 -2.92
C MET A 169 -4.73 3.21 -3.98
N ILE A 170 -5.26 3.26 -5.19
CA ILE A 170 -4.66 3.93 -6.34
C ILE A 170 -5.68 4.88 -6.91
N ALA A 171 -5.24 6.07 -7.30
CA ALA A 171 -6.08 7.09 -7.93
C ALA A 171 -5.31 7.82 -9.01
N ASP A 172 -6.00 8.40 -9.98
CA ASP A 172 -5.37 9.22 -11.01
C ASP A 172 -6.08 10.57 -11.24
N SER A 173 -5.47 11.37 -12.08
CA SER A 173 -5.95 12.72 -12.40
C SER A 173 -7.31 12.77 -13.13
N THR A 174 -7.82 11.64 -13.63
CA THR A 174 -9.14 11.57 -14.28
C THR A 174 -10.28 11.48 -13.25
N GLY A 175 -9.96 11.21 -11.98
CA GLY A 175 -10.91 10.95 -10.90
C GLY A 175 -11.25 9.47 -10.75
N LYS A 176 -10.60 8.59 -11.51
CA LYS A 176 -10.72 7.16 -11.31
C LYS A 176 -9.90 6.73 -10.11
N SER A 177 -10.43 5.80 -9.34
CA SER A 177 -9.70 5.17 -8.25
C SER A 177 -10.11 3.72 -8.07
N ALA A 178 -9.23 2.96 -7.44
CA ALA A 178 -9.46 1.57 -7.11
C ALA A 178 -8.81 1.21 -5.76
N ILE A 179 -9.49 0.35 -5.01
CA ILE A 179 -8.92 -0.34 -3.85
C ILE A 179 -8.57 -1.76 -4.29
N LEU A 180 -7.34 -2.17 -3.98
CA LEU A 180 -6.80 -3.47 -4.31
C LEU A 180 -6.71 -4.30 -3.04
N GLU A 181 -7.42 -5.42 -3.01
CA GLU A 181 -7.43 -6.35 -1.89
C GLU A 181 -7.11 -7.76 -2.36
N TRP A 182 -6.25 -8.46 -1.66
CA TRP A 182 -5.98 -9.87 -1.89
C TRP A 182 -6.78 -10.71 -0.91
N VAL A 183 -7.71 -11.46 -1.44
CA VAL A 183 -8.71 -12.22 -0.68
C VAL A 183 -8.82 -13.64 -1.19
N SER A 184 -9.25 -14.58 -0.34
CA SER A 184 -9.63 -15.93 -0.73
C SER A 184 -11.11 -15.98 -1.13
N ASP A 185 -11.57 -17.13 -1.63
CA ASP A 185 -12.99 -17.33 -1.97
C ASP A 185 -13.92 -17.25 -0.75
N SER A 186 -13.38 -17.49 0.44
CA SER A 186 -14.06 -17.22 1.71
C SER A 186 -13.08 -16.82 2.79
N SER A 187 -13.56 -16.10 3.81
CA SER A 187 -12.74 -15.70 4.96
C SER A 187 -12.21 -16.88 5.77
N ASP A 188 -12.86 -18.04 5.72
CA ASP A 188 -12.49 -19.24 6.45
C ASP A 188 -11.30 -19.96 5.80
N ASP A 189 -11.06 -19.74 4.51
CA ASP A 189 -9.97 -20.36 3.73
C ASP A 189 -8.70 -19.51 3.69
N ASP A 190 -8.62 -18.43 4.47
CA ASP A 190 -7.60 -17.39 4.37
C ASP A 190 -6.43 -17.52 5.38
N ALA A 191 -6.27 -18.69 5.99
CA ALA A 191 -5.37 -18.89 7.13
C ALA A 191 -3.88 -18.67 6.81
N ASP A 192 -3.43 -18.94 5.57
CA ASP A 192 -2.01 -18.89 5.18
C ASP A 192 -1.67 -17.87 4.09
N GLY A 193 -2.69 -17.20 3.55
CA GLY A 193 -2.55 -16.19 2.50
C GLY A 193 -2.10 -16.70 1.14
N ALA A 194 -2.01 -18.01 0.93
CA ALA A 194 -1.47 -18.61 -0.30
C ALA A 194 -2.49 -18.65 -1.44
N ASN A 195 -3.77 -18.85 -1.12
CA ASN A 195 -4.85 -19.05 -2.08
C ASN A 195 -5.62 -17.76 -2.42
N ARG A 196 -5.00 -16.61 -2.20
CA ARG A 196 -5.63 -15.32 -2.47
C ARG A 196 -5.55 -14.95 -3.94
N HIS A 197 -6.57 -14.26 -4.39
CA HIS A 197 -6.61 -13.56 -5.68
C HIS A 197 -6.80 -12.07 -5.47
N LEU A 198 -6.43 -11.28 -6.46
CA LEU A 198 -6.67 -9.83 -6.45
C LEU A 198 -8.15 -9.55 -6.69
N ASN A 199 -8.78 -8.84 -5.76
CA ASN A 199 -10.06 -8.19 -5.94
C ASN A 199 -9.86 -6.69 -6.11
N VAL A 200 -10.38 -6.12 -7.20
CA VAL A 200 -10.27 -4.70 -7.53
C VAL A 200 -11.62 -4.05 -7.30
N ILE A 201 -11.67 -3.10 -6.38
CA ILE A 201 -12.88 -2.35 -6.03
C ILE A 201 -12.76 -0.95 -6.64
N TRP A 202 -13.42 -0.75 -7.77
CA TRP A 202 -13.44 0.53 -8.46
C TRP A 202 -14.35 1.53 -7.74
N ASN A 203 -14.05 2.84 -7.85
CA ASN A 203 -14.84 3.88 -7.19
C ASN A 203 -16.30 3.94 -7.67
N ASP A 204 -16.60 3.54 -8.90
CA ASP A 204 -17.95 3.46 -9.46
C ASP A 204 -18.72 2.19 -9.06
N ALA A 205 -18.07 1.25 -8.37
CA ALA A 205 -18.62 -0.02 -7.93
C ALA A 205 -18.28 -0.36 -6.47
N ASP A 206 -17.89 0.64 -5.67
CA ASP A 206 -17.54 0.45 -4.27
C ASP A 206 -18.79 0.07 -3.44
N PRO A 207 -18.81 -1.13 -2.81
CA PRO A 207 -19.99 -1.65 -2.14
C PRO A 207 -20.35 -0.90 -0.84
N LEU A 208 -19.43 -0.13 -0.28
CA LEU A 208 -19.65 0.58 0.98
C LEU A 208 -19.91 2.08 0.77
N SER A 209 -19.15 2.75 -0.10
CA SER A 209 -19.34 4.19 -0.29
C SER A 209 -20.65 4.51 -1.01
N GLY A 210 -21.04 3.67 -1.97
CA GLY A 210 -22.17 3.96 -2.86
C GLY A 210 -22.01 5.22 -3.69
N ALA A 211 -20.87 5.88 -3.61
CA ALA A 211 -20.50 7.07 -4.36
C ALA A 211 -19.70 6.69 -5.60
N THR A 212 -19.67 7.58 -6.59
CA THR A 212 -18.92 7.39 -7.84
C THR A 212 -17.80 8.42 -8.02
N ASP A 213 -17.84 9.50 -7.26
CA ASP A 213 -16.98 10.66 -7.36
C ASP A 213 -15.92 10.75 -6.23
N TRP A 214 -16.02 9.86 -5.26
CA TRP A 214 -15.02 9.70 -4.20
C TRP A 214 -14.92 8.23 -3.75
N GLN A 215 -13.81 7.89 -3.16
CA GLN A 215 -13.56 6.59 -2.55
C GLN A 215 -12.72 6.76 -1.29
N MET A 216 -12.92 5.93 -0.31
CA MET A 216 -12.16 5.97 0.95
C MET A 216 -11.70 4.58 1.35
N ILE A 217 -10.53 4.51 1.96
CA ILE A 217 -9.95 3.30 2.54
C ILE A 217 -9.47 3.58 3.96
N THR A 218 -9.60 2.60 4.83
CA THR A 218 -9.01 2.61 6.17
C THR A 218 -8.25 1.30 6.42
N ASN A 219 -8.49 0.59 7.52
CA ASN A 219 -7.74 -0.62 7.85
C ASN A 219 -8.58 -1.89 7.92
N PHE A 220 -9.73 -1.96 7.26
CA PHE A 220 -10.53 -3.17 7.19
C PHE A 220 -10.79 -3.57 5.74
N ILE A 221 -10.97 -4.87 5.49
CA ILE A 221 -11.23 -5.40 4.15
C ILE A 221 -12.65 -5.03 3.73
N ILE A 222 -12.77 -4.35 2.60
CA ILE A 222 -14.05 -3.85 2.05
C ILE A 222 -14.75 -4.93 1.24
N THR A 223 -14.00 -5.89 0.69
CA THR A 223 -14.56 -6.99 -0.11
C THR A 223 -15.75 -7.64 0.63
N PRO A 224 -16.91 -7.78 -0.02
CA PRO A 224 -18.05 -8.48 0.56
C PRO A 224 -17.65 -9.85 1.12
N GLU A 225 -18.32 -10.30 2.18
CA GLU A 225 -18.06 -11.52 2.95
C GLU A 225 -16.90 -11.41 3.96
N TYR A 226 -15.91 -10.55 3.72
CA TYR A 226 -14.89 -10.22 4.71
C TYR A 226 -15.34 -9.14 5.69
N TYR A 227 -16.38 -8.41 5.33
CA TYR A 227 -16.91 -7.31 6.09
C TYR A 227 -18.01 -7.76 7.06
N THR A 228 -17.81 -7.52 8.36
CA THR A 228 -18.87 -7.63 9.38
C THR A 228 -18.90 -6.35 10.21
N ALA A 229 -20.11 -5.79 10.38
CA ALA A 229 -20.31 -4.47 10.99
C ALA A 229 -19.68 -4.31 12.39
N ASP A 230 -19.68 -5.37 13.20
CA ASP A 230 -19.18 -5.33 14.59
C ASP A 230 -17.73 -5.76 14.73
N ALA A 231 -17.16 -6.43 13.74
CA ALA A 231 -15.89 -7.08 13.84
C ALA A 231 -14.74 -6.26 13.24
N ASN A 232 -15.02 -5.28 12.41
CA ASN A 232 -14.02 -4.51 11.67
C ASN A 232 -13.70 -3.13 12.27
N LYS A 233 -13.83 -3.01 13.58
CA LYS A 233 -13.12 -1.97 14.34
C LYS A 233 -11.64 -2.35 14.31
N PRO A 234 -10.65 -1.68 14.14
CA PRO A 234 -10.38 -0.26 14.30
C PRO A 234 -10.34 0.51 12.97
N GLY A 235 -10.83 0.26 11.97
CA GLY A 235 -10.81 1.07 10.75
C GLY A 235 -12.18 1.68 10.42
N ARG A 236 -13.24 1.01 10.86
CA ARG A 236 -14.60 1.37 10.50
C ARG A 236 -15.08 2.69 11.09
N ASP A 237 -14.79 2.96 12.34
CA ASP A 237 -15.13 4.21 13.02
C ASP A 237 -14.51 5.46 12.38
N ARG A 238 -13.48 5.26 11.56
CA ARG A 238 -12.88 6.33 10.76
C ARG A 238 -13.44 6.36 9.32
N TYR A 239 -14.07 5.30 8.89
CA TYR A 239 -14.73 5.22 7.60
C TYR A 239 -16.12 5.86 7.61
N GLU A 240 -16.86 5.71 8.71
CA GLU A 240 -18.19 6.31 8.98
C GLU A 240 -18.08 7.78 9.43
#